data_941325a48d05b3b7e8c0da4b43d97f95
#
_entry.id   941325a48d05b3b7e8c0da4b43d97f95
#
_cell.length_a   1.000
_cell.length_b   1.000
_cell.length_c   1.000
_cell.angle_alpha   90.00
_cell.angle_beta   90.00
_cell.angle_gamma   90.00
#
_symmetry.space_group_name_H-M   'P 1'
#
loop_
_entity.id
_entity.type
_entity.pdbx_description
1 polymer ?
#
loop_
_entity_poly.entity_id
_entity_poly.type
_entity_poly.pdbx_seq_one_letter_code
_entity_poly.pdbx_strand_id
1 'polypeptide(L)'
;QIITWRDLGFNFAARHPREIDRYESLPNWAKTSLSLHSSDPRPHLYDLHAFETASTHDPVWNAAQRELVSTGMLHNYMRMLWGKQILHWSKTPREALKVLIHLNNKYALDGRDPNSYSGIFWVLGRYDRAWGPKRPVFGSVRYMTSESAQRKLKMKKYLAKHSPSTELF
;
A
#
# COMPACT_ATOMS: atom_id res chain seq x y z
N GLN A 1 13.98 11.53 -7.47
CA GLN A 1 13.12 10.33 -7.32
C GLN A 1 13.11 9.44 -8.57
N ILE A 2 12.92 10.02 -9.75
CA ILE A 2 12.79 9.25 -11.00
C ILE A 2 14.05 8.41 -11.29
N ILE A 3 15.25 8.97 -11.05
CA ILE A 3 16.50 8.25 -11.28
C ILE A 3 16.76 7.26 -10.14
N THR A 4 16.99 7.74 -8.92
CA THR A 4 17.47 6.92 -7.80
C THR A 4 16.54 5.76 -7.42
N TRP A 5 15.25 6.03 -7.20
CA TRP A 5 14.31 5.00 -6.74
C TRP A 5 13.97 3.99 -7.84
N ARG A 6 13.85 4.47 -9.08
CA ARG A 6 13.64 3.61 -10.23
C ARG A 6 14.83 2.69 -10.44
N ASP A 7 16.05 3.23 -10.42
CA ASP A 7 17.27 2.45 -10.61
C ASP A 7 17.47 1.41 -9.49
N LEU A 8 17.12 1.72 -8.25
CA LEU A 8 17.13 0.74 -7.17
C LEU A 8 16.21 -0.45 -7.46
N GLY A 9 15.00 -0.19 -7.97
CA GLY A 9 14.07 -1.24 -8.36
C GLY A 9 14.60 -2.14 -9.47
N PHE A 10 15.10 -1.54 -10.54
CA PHE A 10 15.69 -2.29 -11.67
C PHE A 10 16.94 -3.06 -11.28
N ASN A 11 17.86 -2.44 -10.51
CA ASN A 11 19.04 -3.13 -9.99
C ASN A 11 18.68 -4.31 -9.07
N PHE A 12 17.66 -4.14 -8.21
CA PHE A 12 17.19 -5.23 -7.37
C PHE A 12 16.63 -6.38 -8.22
N ALA A 13 15.78 -6.08 -9.20
CA ALA A 13 15.20 -7.07 -10.09
C ALA A 13 16.26 -7.83 -10.91
N ALA A 14 17.28 -7.12 -11.42
CA ALA A 14 18.37 -7.72 -12.18
C ALA A 14 19.23 -8.67 -11.33
N ARG A 15 19.51 -8.30 -10.06
CA ARG A 15 20.36 -9.09 -9.16
C ARG A 15 19.59 -10.20 -8.42
N HIS A 16 18.29 -9.99 -8.19
CA HIS A 16 17.44 -10.88 -7.41
C HIS A 16 16.11 -11.22 -8.13
N PRO A 17 16.14 -11.75 -9.36
CA PRO A 17 14.94 -11.92 -10.20
C PRO A 17 13.91 -12.87 -9.57
N ARG A 18 14.33 -13.79 -8.70
CA ARG A 18 13.44 -14.74 -8.00
C ARG A 18 12.90 -14.21 -6.69
N GLU A 19 13.28 -13.00 -6.27
CA GLU A 19 12.97 -12.46 -4.95
C GLU A 19 12.16 -11.15 -5.03
N ILE A 20 11.92 -10.65 -6.24
CA ILE A 20 11.32 -9.32 -6.46
C ILE A 20 9.94 -9.22 -5.79
N ASP A 21 9.17 -10.29 -5.80
CA ASP A 21 7.81 -10.40 -5.28
C ASP A 21 7.68 -11.21 -3.98
N ARG A 22 8.83 -11.66 -3.40
CA ARG A 22 8.83 -12.51 -2.22
C ARG A 22 8.92 -11.73 -0.92
N TYR A 23 8.10 -12.08 0.05
CA TYR A 23 8.11 -11.51 1.40
C TYR A 23 9.48 -11.63 2.09
N GLU A 24 10.20 -12.73 1.82
CA GLU A 24 11.53 -13.04 2.37
C GLU A 24 12.59 -12.02 2.01
N SER A 25 12.41 -11.28 0.91
CA SER A 25 13.33 -10.24 0.43
C SER A 25 13.22 -8.92 1.22
N LEU A 26 12.28 -8.82 2.16
CA LEU A 26 12.22 -7.70 3.09
C LEU A 26 13.44 -7.70 4.03
N PRO A 27 13.91 -6.52 4.47
CA PRO A 27 15.00 -6.45 5.45
C PRO A 27 14.60 -7.10 6.77
N ASN A 28 15.57 -7.70 7.45
CA ASN A 28 15.32 -8.47 8.68
C ASN A 28 14.59 -7.66 9.75
N TRP A 29 14.95 -6.38 9.94
CA TRP A 29 14.29 -5.52 10.92
C TRP A 29 12.77 -5.38 10.66
N ALA A 30 12.37 -5.28 9.38
CA ALA A 30 10.97 -5.15 9.00
C ALA A 30 10.22 -6.48 9.19
N LYS A 31 10.81 -7.60 8.77
CA LYS A 31 10.24 -8.95 8.99
C LYS A 31 10.03 -9.22 10.47
N THR A 32 11.04 -8.97 11.29
CA THR A 32 10.95 -9.16 12.76
C THR A 32 9.88 -8.28 13.35
N SER A 33 9.86 -6.98 12.98
CA SER A 33 8.87 -6.04 13.48
C SER A 33 7.44 -6.43 13.12
N LEU A 34 7.18 -6.76 11.85
CA LEU A 34 5.87 -7.19 11.38
C LEU A 34 5.43 -8.53 11.97
N SER A 35 6.38 -9.46 12.20
CA SER A 35 6.09 -10.74 12.83
C SER A 35 5.66 -10.59 14.30
N LEU A 36 6.38 -9.76 15.07
CA LEU A 36 6.05 -9.48 16.48
C LEU A 36 4.66 -8.83 16.63
N HIS A 37 4.21 -8.08 15.63
CA HIS A 37 2.93 -7.38 15.62
C HIS A 37 1.86 -8.07 14.74
N SER A 38 2.10 -9.31 14.31
CA SER A 38 1.19 -10.03 13.42
C SER A 38 -0.14 -10.41 14.09
N SER A 39 -0.13 -10.65 15.39
CA SER A 39 -1.30 -11.00 16.21
C SER A 39 -1.99 -9.80 16.86
N ASP A 40 -1.50 -8.58 16.62
CA ASP A 40 -2.12 -7.39 17.18
C ASP A 40 -3.58 -7.26 16.71
N PRO A 41 -4.50 -6.79 17.59
CA PRO A 41 -5.89 -6.58 17.22
C PRO A 41 -6.03 -5.62 16.03
N ARG A 42 -6.91 -5.99 15.10
CA ARG A 42 -7.28 -5.16 13.96
C ARG A 42 -8.75 -4.80 14.04
N PRO A 43 -9.11 -3.52 14.14
CA PRO A 43 -10.51 -3.11 14.28
C PRO A 43 -11.31 -3.42 12.99
N HIS A 44 -10.64 -3.51 11.87
CA HIS A 44 -11.24 -3.83 10.58
C HIS A 44 -10.39 -4.85 9.85
N LEU A 45 -11.05 -5.82 9.22
CA LEU A 45 -10.43 -6.81 8.32
C LEU A 45 -11.25 -6.86 7.04
N TYR A 46 -10.57 -6.84 5.91
CA TYR A 46 -11.19 -6.92 4.59
C TYR A 46 -10.55 -8.03 3.76
N ASP A 47 -11.37 -8.68 2.97
CA ASP A 47 -10.93 -9.61 1.94
C ASP A 47 -10.52 -8.89 0.64
N LEU A 48 -10.02 -9.64 -0.33
CA LEU A 48 -9.60 -9.08 -1.61
C LEU A 48 -10.77 -8.40 -2.34
N HIS A 49 -11.97 -8.97 -2.26
CA HIS A 49 -13.14 -8.43 -2.93
C HIS A 49 -13.52 -7.04 -2.40
N ALA A 50 -13.55 -6.88 -1.09
CA ALA A 50 -13.84 -5.58 -0.45
C ALA A 50 -12.79 -4.51 -0.81
N PHE A 51 -11.51 -4.89 -0.88
CA PHE A 51 -10.47 -4.00 -1.37
C PHE A 51 -10.67 -3.65 -2.85
N GLU A 52 -10.92 -4.62 -3.68
CA GLU A 52 -11.05 -4.44 -5.13
C GLU A 52 -12.23 -3.55 -5.49
N THR A 53 -13.37 -3.72 -4.83
CA THR A 53 -14.60 -2.96 -5.03
C THR A 53 -14.64 -1.62 -4.29
N ALA A 54 -13.58 -1.24 -3.60
CA ALA A 54 -13.50 -0.03 -2.79
C ALA A 54 -14.64 0.08 -1.77
N SER A 55 -14.95 -1.02 -1.08
CA SER A 55 -16.06 -1.17 -0.12
C SER A 55 -15.58 -1.25 1.33
N THR A 56 -14.56 -0.46 1.69
CA THR A 56 -14.07 -0.34 3.07
C THR A 56 -14.82 0.77 3.83
N HIS A 57 -14.58 0.86 5.15
CA HIS A 57 -15.14 1.94 5.96
C HIS A 57 -14.49 3.33 5.70
N ASP A 58 -13.34 3.36 5.01
CA ASP A 58 -12.54 4.58 4.84
C ASP A 58 -12.81 5.23 3.46
N PRO A 59 -13.52 6.37 3.41
CA PRO A 59 -13.85 7.04 2.16
C PRO A 59 -12.61 7.55 1.39
N VAL A 60 -11.51 7.89 2.09
CA VAL A 60 -10.28 8.35 1.46
C VAL A 60 -9.59 7.20 0.74
N TRP A 61 -9.50 6.05 1.40
CA TRP A 61 -8.95 4.84 0.80
C TRP A 61 -9.79 4.37 -0.38
N ASN A 62 -11.10 4.35 -0.22
CA ASN A 62 -12.03 3.94 -1.28
C ASN A 62 -11.92 4.85 -2.51
N ALA A 63 -11.77 6.17 -2.31
CA ALA A 63 -11.52 7.11 -3.40
C ALA A 63 -10.19 6.83 -4.11
N ALA A 64 -9.13 6.49 -3.37
CA ALA A 64 -7.85 6.12 -3.96
C ALA A 64 -7.95 4.81 -4.77
N GLN A 65 -8.66 3.82 -4.28
CA GLN A 65 -8.87 2.57 -5.03
C GLN A 65 -9.67 2.82 -6.32
N ARG A 66 -10.73 3.63 -6.26
CA ARG A 66 -11.49 4.00 -7.47
C ARG A 66 -10.66 4.81 -8.47
N GLU A 67 -9.81 5.74 -8.00
CA GLU A 67 -8.87 6.44 -8.86
C GLU A 67 -7.92 5.45 -9.56
N LEU A 68 -7.33 4.52 -8.81
CA LEU A 68 -6.45 3.49 -9.36
C LEU A 68 -7.15 2.67 -10.44
N VAL A 69 -8.37 2.20 -10.16
CA VAL A 69 -9.16 1.39 -11.11
C VAL A 69 -9.50 2.17 -12.38
N SER A 70 -9.90 3.44 -12.25
CA SER A 70 -10.37 4.25 -13.38
C SER A 70 -9.26 4.88 -14.22
N THR A 71 -8.09 5.16 -13.62
CA THR A 71 -7.01 5.90 -14.29
C THR A 71 -5.72 5.10 -14.43
N GLY A 72 -5.55 4.03 -13.68
CA GLY A 72 -4.30 3.28 -13.58
C GLY A 72 -3.19 4.01 -12.80
N MET A 73 -3.47 5.18 -12.23
CA MET A 73 -2.49 6.03 -11.56
C MET A 73 -2.94 6.41 -10.16
N LEU A 74 -1.97 6.62 -9.28
CA LEU A 74 -2.16 7.25 -7.97
C LEU A 74 -1.03 8.24 -7.73
N HIS A 75 -1.37 9.41 -7.19
CA HIS A 75 -0.35 10.30 -6.65
C HIS A 75 0.49 9.56 -5.59
N ASN A 76 1.81 9.74 -5.61
CA ASN A 76 2.73 8.96 -4.77
C ASN A 76 2.32 8.90 -3.28
N TYR A 77 1.94 10.03 -2.67
CA TYR A 77 1.50 10.05 -1.29
C TYR A 77 0.23 9.19 -1.06
N MET A 78 -0.73 9.26 -1.99
CA MET A 78 -1.96 8.46 -1.93
C MET A 78 -1.67 6.97 -2.14
N ARG A 79 -0.75 6.62 -3.04
CA ARG A 79 -0.32 5.23 -3.25
C ARG A 79 0.30 4.63 -2.00
N MET A 80 1.10 5.44 -1.27
CA MET A 80 1.69 5.02 0.00
C MET A 80 0.65 4.82 1.08
N LEU A 81 -0.29 5.75 1.24
CA LEU A 81 -1.42 5.62 2.16
C LEU A 81 -2.26 4.39 1.82
N TRP A 82 -2.62 4.23 0.56
CA TRP A 82 -3.38 3.09 0.05
C TRP A 82 -2.74 1.76 0.46
N GLY A 83 -1.44 1.60 0.24
CA GLY A 83 -0.72 0.40 0.62
C GLY A 83 -0.64 0.19 2.13
N LYS A 84 -0.42 1.26 2.91
CA LYS A 84 -0.37 1.18 4.38
C LYS A 84 -1.70 0.73 4.98
N GLN A 85 -2.82 1.15 4.43
CA GLN A 85 -4.13 0.72 4.92
C GLN A 85 -4.43 -0.73 4.53
N ILE A 86 -3.98 -1.22 3.38
CA ILE A 86 -4.05 -2.65 3.05
C ILE A 86 -3.26 -3.47 4.09
N LEU A 87 -2.06 -3.03 4.48
CA LEU A 87 -1.30 -3.69 5.56
C LEU A 87 -2.07 -3.67 6.89
N HIS A 88 -2.71 -2.55 7.21
CA HIS A 88 -3.46 -2.38 8.44
C HIS A 88 -4.68 -3.30 8.54
N TRP A 89 -5.38 -3.50 7.41
CA TRP A 89 -6.67 -4.18 7.37
C TRP A 89 -6.61 -5.60 6.80
N SER A 90 -5.43 -6.13 6.53
CA SER A 90 -5.24 -7.53 6.16
C SER A 90 -4.92 -8.37 7.39
N LYS A 91 -5.31 -9.64 7.39
CA LYS A 91 -5.11 -10.57 8.50
C LYS A 91 -3.63 -10.75 8.88
N THR A 92 -2.78 -10.81 7.87
CA THR A 92 -1.33 -10.96 8.04
C THR A 92 -0.54 -10.06 7.07
N PRO A 93 0.73 -9.70 7.37
CA PRO A 93 1.58 -8.97 6.44
C PRO A 93 1.80 -9.70 5.10
N ARG A 94 1.78 -11.03 5.10
CA ARG A 94 1.90 -11.84 3.87
C ARG A 94 0.64 -11.76 3.00
N GLU A 95 -0.54 -11.77 3.61
CA GLU A 95 -1.79 -11.53 2.89
C GLU A 95 -1.85 -10.10 2.35
N ALA A 96 -1.45 -9.11 3.14
CA ALA A 96 -1.34 -7.73 2.68
C ALA A 96 -0.45 -7.62 1.43
N LEU A 97 0.71 -8.27 1.42
CA LEU A 97 1.61 -8.28 0.25
C LEU A 97 0.93 -8.89 -0.98
N LYS A 98 0.21 -10.01 -0.83
CA LYS A 98 -0.54 -10.65 -1.93
C LYS A 98 -1.59 -9.71 -2.51
N VAL A 99 -2.37 -9.05 -1.66
CA VAL A 99 -3.39 -8.06 -2.06
C VAL A 99 -2.74 -6.87 -2.79
N LEU A 100 -1.66 -6.33 -2.23
CA LEU A 100 -0.91 -5.23 -2.82
C LEU A 100 -0.42 -5.57 -4.23
N ILE A 101 0.23 -6.72 -4.39
CA ILE A 101 0.74 -7.18 -5.69
C ILE A 101 -0.42 -7.39 -6.67
N HIS A 102 -1.49 -8.05 -6.24
CA HIS A 102 -2.64 -8.34 -7.08
C HIS A 102 -3.28 -7.04 -7.62
N LEU A 103 -3.66 -6.13 -6.74
CA LEU A 103 -4.34 -4.89 -7.13
C LEU A 103 -3.43 -3.97 -7.96
N ASN A 104 -2.16 -3.87 -7.59
CA ASN A 104 -1.20 -3.09 -8.35
C ASN A 104 -1.00 -3.64 -9.78
N ASN A 105 -0.81 -4.95 -9.91
CA ASN A 105 -0.55 -5.58 -11.20
C ASN A 105 -1.79 -5.61 -12.10
N LYS A 106 -2.98 -5.61 -11.51
CA LYS A 106 -4.25 -5.61 -12.24
C LYS A 106 -4.63 -4.22 -12.74
N TYR A 107 -4.41 -3.17 -11.94
CA TYR A 107 -4.97 -1.85 -12.20
C TYR A 107 -3.95 -0.76 -12.50
N ALA A 108 -2.73 -0.84 -11.97
CA ALA A 108 -1.75 0.22 -12.18
C ALA A 108 -1.11 0.13 -13.58
N LEU A 109 -0.96 1.28 -14.26
CA LEU A 109 -0.26 1.36 -15.56
C LEU A 109 1.19 0.89 -15.47
N ASP A 110 1.86 1.15 -14.34
CA ASP A 110 3.20 0.67 -14.02
C ASP A 110 3.20 -0.70 -13.31
N GLY A 111 2.07 -1.40 -13.32
CA GLY A 111 1.95 -2.74 -12.76
C GLY A 111 2.99 -3.68 -13.35
N ARG A 112 3.62 -4.51 -12.51
CA ARG A 112 4.73 -5.42 -12.88
C ARG A 112 6.07 -4.74 -13.22
N ASP A 113 6.15 -3.42 -13.23
CA ASP A 113 7.43 -2.71 -13.34
C ASP A 113 8.26 -2.88 -12.05
N PRO A 114 9.60 -3.08 -12.13
CA PRO A 114 10.46 -3.22 -10.95
C PRO A 114 10.39 -2.05 -9.98
N ASN A 115 10.20 -0.83 -10.46
CA ASN A 115 9.99 0.34 -9.60
C ASN A 115 8.66 0.28 -8.85
N SER A 116 7.61 -0.24 -9.49
CA SER A 116 6.31 -0.46 -8.86
C SER A 116 6.42 -1.45 -7.69
N TYR A 117 7.13 -2.57 -7.88
CA TYR A 117 7.44 -3.50 -6.79
C TYR A 117 8.25 -2.84 -5.67
N SER A 118 9.19 -1.95 -5.99
CA SER A 118 9.89 -1.18 -4.96
C SER A 118 8.93 -0.36 -4.10
N GLY A 119 7.92 0.25 -4.70
CA GLY A 119 6.87 0.98 -4.00
C GLY A 119 6.00 0.09 -3.11
N ILE A 120 5.58 -1.10 -3.60
CA ILE A 120 4.83 -2.09 -2.83
C ILE A 120 5.65 -2.56 -1.62
N PHE A 121 6.89 -2.92 -1.82
CA PHE A 121 7.75 -3.43 -0.75
C PHE A 121 8.19 -2.34 0.23
N TRP A 122 8.23 -1.07 -0.22
CA TRP A 122 8.42 0.06 0.69
C TRP A 122 7.28 0.16 1.72
N VAL A 123 6.05 -0.20 1.36
CA VAL A 123 4.93 -0.28 2.31
C VAL A 123 5.28 -1.18 3.50
N LEU A 124 6.01 -2.27 3.28
CA LEU A 124 6.41 -3.23 4.30
C LEU A 124 7.82 -2.98 4.86
N GLY A 125 8.52 -1.91 4.43
CA GLY A 125 9.79 -1.46 5.02
C GLY A 125 11.03 -1.63 4.16
N ARG A 126 10.96 -2.18 2.92
CA ARG A 126 12.12 -2.18 2.01
C ARG A 126 12.51 -0.74 1.66
N TYR A 127 13.78 -0.43 1.71
CA TYR A 127 14.35 0.90 1.48
C TYR A 127 13.92 2.00 2.48
N ASP A 128 13.25 1.62 3.56
CA ASP A 128 12.91 2.52 4.65
C ASP A 128 13.74 2.18 5.91
N ARG A 129 13.62 2.98 6.94
CA ARG A 129 14.22 2.76 8.25
C ARG A 129 13.17 2.39 9.29
N ALA A 130 13.60 1.89 10.41
CA ALA A 130 12.72 1.72 11.56
C ALA A 130 12.24 3.08 12.10
N TRP A 131 10.96 3.17 12.43
CA TRP A 131 10.28 4.36 12.97
C TRP A 131 9.82 4.11 14.39
N GLY A 132 9.90 5.12 15.23
CA GLY A 132 9.30 5.14 16.56
C GLY A 132 8.20 6.21 16.67
N PRO A 133 7.32 6.11 17.66
CA PRO A 133 7.08 4.95 18.51
C PRO A 133 6.48 3.77 17.73
N LYS A 134 6.65 2.53 18.23
CA LYS A 134 6.00 1.34 17.66
C LYS A 134 4.49 1.50 17.68
N ARG A 135 3.82 1.00 16.65
CA ARG A 135 2.37 1.05 16.49
C ARG A 135 1.78 -0.34 16.32
N PRO A 136 0.57 -0.61 16.83
CA PRO A 136 -0.12 -1.88 16.56
C PRO A 136 -0.13 -2.21 15.07
N VAL A 137 0.02 -3.48 14.73
CA VAL A 137 0.09 -4.02 13.36
C VAL A 137 1.37 -3.64 12.60
N PHE A 138 1.84 -2.40 12.72
CA PHE A 138 2.99 -1.85 12.00
C PHE A 138 4.33 -2.09 12.71
N GLY A 139 4.32 -2.22 14.03
CA GLY A 139 5.56 -2.20 14.81
C GLY A 139 6.36 -0.94 14.52
N SER A 140 7.59 -1.12 14.06
CA SER A 140 8.50 -0.03 13.63
C SER A 140 8.40 0.32 12.14
N VAL A 141 7.52 -0.31 11.38
CA VAL A 141 7.26 0.08 9.99
C VAL A 141 6.48 1.40 9.98
N ARG A 142 6.83 2.29 9.05
CA ARG A 142 6.21 3.62 8.95
C ARG A 142 4.68 3.52 8.92
N TYR A 143 4.03 4.28 9.78
CA TYR A 143 2.58 4.37 9.91
C TYR A 143 2.03 5.56 9.12
N MET A 144 0.89 5.40 8.45
CA MET A 144 0.15 6.48 7.79
C MET A 144 -1.35 6.28 8.01
N THR A 145 -2.11 7.39 8.15
CA THR A 145 -3.56 7.37 8.30
C THR A 145 -4.25 8.32 7.34
N SER A 146 -5.51 8.03 7.06
CA SER A 146 -6.38 8.89 6.23
C SER A 146 -6.62 10.24 6.88
N GLU A 147 -6.74 10.33 8.21
CA GLU A 147 -6.87 11.60 8.94
C GLU A 147 -5.62 12.48 8.75
N SER A 148 -4.44 11.85 8.78
CA SER A 148 -3.18 12.57 8.54
C SER A 148 -3.08 13.07 7.09
N ALA A 149 -3.57 12.29 6.13
CA ALA A 149 -3.64 12.68 4.73
C ALA A 149 -4.63 13.84 4.52
N GLN A 150 -5.82 13.78 5.12
CA GLN A 150 -6.83 14.84 5.04
C GLN A 150 -6.33 16.18 5.60
N ARG A 151 -5.51 16.14 6.67
CA ARG A 151 -4.88 17.37 7.21
C ARG A 151 -3.82 17.97 6.31
N LYS A 152 -3.12 17.15 5.54
CA LYS A 152 -2.00 17.58 4.66
C LYS A 152 -2.46 17.96 3.26
N LEU A 153 -3.53 17.37 2.78
CA LEU A 153 -4.00 17.50 1.39
C LEU A 153 -5.42 18.10 1.36
N LYS A 154 -5.71 18.84 0.31
CA LYS A 154 -7.07 19.40 0.08
C LYS A 154 -7.99 18.31 -0.48
N MET A 155 -8.48 17.41 0.39
CA MET A 155 -9.17 16.18 -0.01
C MET A 155 -10.62 16.39 -0.48
N LYS A 156 -11.29 17.53 -0.19
CA LYS A 156 -12.71 17.73 -0.53
C LYS A 156 -13.00 17.52 -2.02
N LYS A 157 -12.21 18.14 -2.89
CA LYS A 157 -12.37 17.98 -4.36
C LYS A 157 -12.00 16.59 -4.83
N TYR A 158 -10.99 15.99 -4.21
CA TYR A 158 -10.53 14.64 -4.51
C TYR A 158 -11.64 13.61 -4.19
N LEU A 159 -12.21 13.68 -3.00
CA LEU A 159 -13.31 12.81 -2.59
C LEU A 159 -14.52 12.96 -3.48
N ALA A 160 -14.91 14.20 -3.81
CA ALA A 160 -16.03 14.45 -4.72
C ALA A 160 -15.80 13.86 -6.12
N LYS A 161 -14.57 13.98 -6.65
CA LYS A 161 -14.21 13.43 -7.97
C LYS A 161 -14.25 11.91 -8.03
N HIS A 162 -13.88 11.24 -6.94
CA HIS A 162 -13.77 9.76 -6.86
C HIS A 162 -14.82 9.16 -5.91
N SER A 163 -15.92 9.87 -5.65
CA SER A 163 -17.09 9.29 -4.98
C SER A 163 -17.71 8.20 -5.86
N PRO A 164 -18.49 7.26 -5.29
CA PRO A 164 -19.27 6.33 -6.08
C PRO A 164 -20.11 7.13 -7.09
N SER A 165 -20.17 6.71 -8.34
CA SER A 165 -21.12 7.26 -9.29
C SER A 165 -22.53 7.03 -8.71
N THR A 166 -23.23 8.11 -8.43
CA THR A 166 -24.67 8.01 -8.19
C THR A 166 -25.26 7.70 -9.57
N GLU A 167 -25.41 6.42 -9.90
CA GLU A 167 -26.27 6.07 -11.02
C GLU A 167 -27.66 6.54 -10.65
N LEU A 168 -28.06 7.64 -11.21
CA LEU A 168 -29.47 8.08 -11.25
C LEU A 168 -30.17 7.08 -12.17
N PHE A 169 -30.84 6.09 -11.55
CA PHE A 169 -31.86 5.30 -12.22
C PHE A 169 -33.09 6.18 -12.42
#